data_18653bca7155ee1834ce63ef3877da66
#
_entry.id   18653bca7155ee1834ce63ef3877da66
#
_cell.length_a   1.000
_cell.length_b   1.000
_cell.length_c   1.000
_cell.angle_alpha   90.00
_cell.angle_beta   90.00
_cell.angle_gamma   90.00
#
_symmetry.space_group_name_H-M   'P 1'
#
loop_
_entity.id
_entity.type
_entity.pdbx_description
1 polymer ?
#
loop_
_entity_poly.entity_id
_entity_poly.type
_entity_poly.pdbx_seq_one_letter_code
_entity_poly.pdbx_strand_id
1 'polypeptide(L)'
;MVHFGLYSVLGGEYRGKRTSNIGEWAMHTFEIPVTEYSQLTNAFNPIYFNAEEWVKTAKSAGMQYIVVTSKHHEGFCLFKSKVDSYKSADGSAFKRDIIAELSEACYKHNMKLGIYYSQCLDWHEFHGGGYTTPIVHENNIGVPRFWGNSRDFPENDKKDYNICFENKIKPQVKELLTNYGDISLIWFDTPMEEQKYEHSKKLYDMVREYQPVAW
;
A
#
# COMPACT_ATOMS: atom_id res chain seq x y z
N MET A 1 1.98 4.99 -13.48
CA MET A 1 1.60 4.66 -12.09
C MET A 1 1.97 5.82 -11.20
N VAL A 2 1.13 6.12 -10.21
CA VAL A 2 1.37 7.15 -9.20
C VAL A 2 1.64 6.46 -7.85
N HIS A 3 2.85 6.62 -7.33
CA HIS A 3 3.18 6.25 -5.95
C HIS A 3 2.87 7.45 -5.06
N PHE A 4 1.84 7.32 -4.23
CA PHE A 4 1.43 8.33 -3.28
C PHE A 4 0.99 7.65 -2.00
N GLY A 5 1.45 8.14 -0.87
CA GLY A 5 1.20 7.51 0.43
C GLY A 5 1.84 8.31 1.56
N LEU A 6 1.87 7.72 2.73
CA LEU A 6 2.43 8.36 3.93
C LEU A 6 3.92 8.71 3.77
N TYR A 7 4.66 7.89 3.02
CA TYR A 7 6.07 8.15 2.65
C TYR A 7 6.28 9.47 1.88
N SER A 8 5.24 9.99 1.23
CA SER A 8 5.31 11.28 0.53
C SER A 8 5.55 12.46 1.48
N VAL A 9 5.20 12.31 2.77
CA VAL A 9 5.50 13.31 3.82
C VAL A 9 7.01 13.48 4.01
N LEU A 10 7.77 12.38 3.86
CA LEU A 10 9.23 12.39 4.02
C LEU A 10 9.96 12.89 2.76
N GLY A 11 9.35 12.74 1.59
CA GLY A 11 9.99 13.11 0.32
C GLY A 11 11.34 12.41 0.07
N GLY A 12 11.54 11.22 0.63
CA GLY A 12 12.79 10.46 0.53
C GLY A 12 13.90 10.96 1.46
N GLU A 13 13.57 11.83 2.43
CA GLU A 13 14.54 12.37 3.40
C GLU A 13 14.07 12.10 4.83
N TYR A 14 15.02 11.76 5.72
CA TYR A 14 14.73 11.55 7.14
C TYR A 14 15.95 11.97 7.99
N ARG A 15 15.73 12.87 8.96
CA ARG A 15 16.76 13.41 9.86
C ARG A 15 17.99 13.93 9.12
N GLY A 16 17.77 14.66 8.00
CA GLY A 16 18.84 15.26 7.18
C GLY A 16 19.61 14.28 6.30
N LYS A 17 19.14 13.01 6.20
CA LYS A 17 19.73 12.01 5.31
C LYS A 17 18.77 11.71 4.17
N ARG A 18 19.26 11.72 2.93
CA ARG A 18 18.52 11.25 1.76
C ARG A 18 18.64 9.76 1.59
N THR A 19 17.52 9.10 1.19
CA THR A 19 17.59 7.71 0.77
C THR A 19 18.41 7.58 -0.51
N SER A 20 19.25 6.56 -0.56
CA SER A 20 19.93 6.12 -1.79
C SER A 20 19.04 5.23 -2.65
N ASN A 21 17.84 4.90 -2.17
CA ASN A 21 16.84 4.04 -2.78
C ASN A 21 15.57 4.86 -3.06
N ILE A 22 14.49 4.18 -3.44
CA ILE A 22 13.17 4.74 -3.70
C ILE A 22 12.52 5.28 -2.42
N GLY A 23 11.82 6.42 -2.53
CA GLY A 23 11.29 7.14 -1.36
C GLY A 23 10.20 6.40 -0.59
N GLU A 24 9.41 5.56 -1.25
CA GLU A 24 8.37 4.74 -0.65
C GLU A 24 8.90 3.66 0.31
N TRP A 25 10.19 3.35 0.22
CA TRP A 25 10.88 2.45 1.14
C TRP A 25 11.57 3.18 2.31
N ALA A 26 11.35 4.48 2.49
CA ALA A 26 12.02 5.29 3.51
C ALA A 26 11.88 4.71 4.92
N MET A 27 10.69 4.22 5.31
CA MET A 27 10.48 3.55 6.60
C MET A 27 11.46 2.39 6.82
N HIS A 28 11.62 1.54 5.82
CA HIS A 28 12.50 0.39 5.87
C HIS A 28 13.98 0.78 5.76
N THR A 29 14.31 1.67 4.80
CA THR A 29 15.68 2.11 4.52
C THR A 29 16.33 2.84 5.70
N PHE A 30 15.58 3.73 6.33
CA PHE A 30 16.05 4.49 7.51
C PHE A 30 15.76 3.79 8.84
N GLU A 31 15.17 2.59 8.80
CA GLU A 31 14.83 1.83 10.00
C GLU A 31 13.95 2.61 10.97
N ILE A 32 13.01 3.40 10.44
CA ILE A 32 12.10 4.21 11.26
C ILE A 32 11.14 3.27 12.01
N PRO A 33 11.08 3.32 13.35
CA PRO A 33 10.15 2.49 14.13
C PRO A 33 8.70 2.74 13.71
N VAL A 34 7.87 1.68 13.73
CA VAL A 34 6.45 1.79 13.38
C VAL A 34 5.73 2.83 14.23
N THR A 35 6.07 2.93 15.51
CA THR A 35 5.50 3.91 16.42
C THR A 35 5.85 5.36 16.08
N GLU A 36 7.04 5.61 15.54
CA GLU A 36 7.46 6.93 15.05
C GLU A 36 6.87 7.21 13.67
N TYR A 37 6.97 6.25 12.74
CA TYR A 37 6.46 6.41 11.38
C TYR A 37 4.96 6.68 11.36
N SER A 38 4.19 6.02 12.21
CA SER A 38 2.74 6.21 12.30
C SER A 38 2.34 7.65 12.70
N GLN A 39 3.22 8.40 13.37
CA GLN A 39 2.95 9.81 13.71
C GLN A 39 2.89 10.71 12.47
N LEU A 40 3.44 10.27 11.32
CA LEU A 40 3.33 11.01 10.07
C LEU A 40 1.88 11.18 9.61
N THR A 41 0.94 10.36 10.09
CA THR A 41 -0.49 10.56 9.83
C THR A 41 -0.99 11.94 10.29
N ASN A 42 -0.40 12.50 11.33
CA ASN A 42 -0.72 13.85 11.80
C ASN A 42 -0.22 14.95 10.85
N ALA A 43 0.80 14.66 10.06
CA ALA A 43 1.35 15.57 9.05
C ALA A 43 0.81 15.29 7.64
N PHE A 44 0.18 14.13 7.41
CA PHE A 44 -0.38 13.77 6.13
C PHE A 44 -1.65 14.60 5.84
N ASN A 45 -1.43 15.75 5.24
CA ASN A 45 -2.49 16.70 4.86
C ASN A 45 -2.22 17.33 3.49
N PRO A 46 -2.34 16.56 2.39
CA PRO A 46 -2.10 17.06 1.04
C PRO A 46 -3.24 17.98 0.55
N ILE A 47 -3.34 19.19 1.12
CA ILE A 47 -4.43 20.15 0.86
C ILE A 47 -4.61 20.52 -0.62
N TYR A 48 -3.57 20.38 -1.43
CA TYR A 48 -3.60 20.66 -2.88
C TYR A 48 -3.93 19.39 -3.70
N PHE A 49 -4.21 18.25 -3.07
CA PHE A 49 -4.64 17.07 -3.81
C PHE A 49 -5.98 17.36 -4.50
N ASN A 50 -5.97 17.18 -5.81
CA ASN A 50 -7.13 17.34 -6.69
C ASN A 50 -7.15 16.18 -7.69
N ALA A 51 -8.04 15.23 -7.45
CA ALA A 51 -8.16 14.02 -8.27
C ALA A 51 -8.51 14.34 -9.73
N GLU A 52 -9.38 15.36 -9.94
CA GLU A 52 -9.78 15.76 -11.29
C GLU A 52 -8.61 16.33 -12.09
N GLU A 53 -7.77 17.14 -11.47
CA GLU A 53 -6.57 17.68 -12.11
C GLU A 53 -5.54 16.59 -12.45
N TRP A 54 -5.36 15.60 -11.57
CA TRP A 54 -4.50 14.46 -11.86
C TRP A 54 -4.97 13.67 -13.09
N VAL A 55 -6.28 13.39 -13.14
CA VAL A 55 -6.86 12.62 -14.24
C VAL A 55 -6.83 13.45 -15.55
N LYS A 56 -7.14 14.74 -15.52
CA LYS A 56 -7.06 15.61 -16.71
C LYS A 56 -5.61 15.71 -17.22
N THR A 57 -4.64 15.86 -16.33
CA THR A 57 -3.22 15.91 -16.69
C THR A 57 -2.78 14.61 -17.34
N ALA A 58 -3.11 13.47 -16.75
CA ALA A 58 -2.81 12.16 -17.33
C ALA A 58 -3.45 12.01 -18.72
N LYS A 59 -4.73 12.39 -18.84
CA LYS A 59 -5.45 12.31 -20.12
C LYS A 59 -4.86 13.22 -21.20
N SER A 60 -4.48 14.45 -20.85
CA SER A 60 -3.84 15.39 -21.78
C SER A 60 -2.49 14.90 -22.28
N ALA A 61 -1.80 14.09 -21.47
CA ALA A 61 -0.56 13.40 -21.85
C ALA A 61 -0.80 12.12 -22.68
N GLY A 62 -2.04 11.81 -23.07
CA GLY A 62 -2.37 10.63 -23.89
C GLY A 62 -2.47 9.33 -23.11
N MET A 63 -2.45 9.35 -21.76
CA MET A 63 -2.57 8.15 -20.94
C MET A 63 -3.99 7.58 -21.02
N GLN A 64 -4.09 6.25 -21.05
CA GLN A 64 -5.35 5.51 -21.16
C GLN A 64 -5.87 5.04 -19.80
N TYR A 65 -4.99 4.93 -18.82
CA TYR A 65 -5.30 4.51 -17.45
C TYR A 65 -4.32 5.15 -16.46
N ILE A 66 -4.74 5.22 -15.21
CA ILE A 66 -3.92 5.64 -14.08
C ILE A 66 -3.93 4.52 -13.03
N VAL A 67 -2.77 4.16 -12.52
CA VAL A 67 -2.64 3.21 -11.41
C VAL A 67 -2.16 3.97 -10.19
N VAL A 68 -2.82 3.77 -9.05
CA VAL A 68 -2.48 4.44 -7.79
C VAL A 68 -2.22 3.41 -6.68
N THR A 69 -1.28 3.71 -5.81
CA THR A 69 -1.06 2.91 -4.59
C THR A 69 -2.23 3.10 -3.63
N SER A 70 -3.08 2.08 -3.48
CA SER A 70 -4.16 2.10 -2.48
C SER A 70 -3.65 1.80 -1.06
N LYS A 71 -2.68 0.90 -0.95
CA LYS A 71 -1.89 0.59 0.23
C LYS A 71 -0.50 0.12 -0.21
N HIS A 72 0.56 0.76 0.29
CA HIS A 72 1.94 0.31 0.10
C HIS A 72 2.42 -0.50 1.31
N HIS A 73 3.70 -0.89 1.36
CA HIS A 73 4.26 -1.79 2.38
C HIS A 73 4.17 -1.24 3.81
N GLU A 74 4.12 0.09 3.99
CA GLU A 74 3.97 0.71 5.31
C GLU A 74 2.57 0.51 5.92
N GLY A 75 1.63 -0.06 5.17
CA GLY A 75 0.30 -0.42 5.64
C GLY A 75 -0.73 0.70 5.61
N PHE A 76 -0.35 1.95 5.27
CA PHE A 76 -1.27 3.09 5.25
C PHE A 76 -2.20 3.04 4.04
N CYS A 77 -3.52 3.06 4.31
CA CYS A 77 -4.54 2.99 3.29
C CYS A 77 -4.94 4.37 2.78
N LEU A 78 -4.93 4.58 1.46
CA LEU A 78 -5.46 5.79 0.83
C LEU A 78 -6.98 5.75 0.59
N PHE A 79 -7.66 4.74 1.09
CA PHE A 79 -9.10 4.50 0.98
C PHE A 79 -9.74 4.30 2.35
N LYS A 80 -11.06 4.47 2.42
CA LYS A 80 -11.83 4.33 3.65
C LYS A 80 -12.07 2.85 4.02
N SER A 81 -11.00 2.15 4.41
CA SER A 81 -11.11 0.79 4.91
C SER A 81 -11.90 0.74 6.22
N LYS A 82 -12.77 -0.25 6.38
CA LYS A 82 -13.44 -0.56 7.65
C LYS A 82 -12.62 -1.50 8.52
N VAL A 83 -11.59 -2.09 7.95
CA VAL A 83 -10.74 -3.09 8.59
C VAL A 83 -9.65 -2.46 9.43
N ASP A 84 -9.13 -1.31 8.99
CA ASP A 84 -7.99 -0.66 9.62
C ASP A 84 -8.26 0.83 9.86
N SER A 85 -7.79 1.35 10.98
CA SER A 85 -7.82 2.79 11.30
C SER A 85 -6.64 3.56 10.69
N TYR A 86 -5.60 2.89 10.23
CA TYR A 86 -4.40 3.47 9.63
C TYR A 86 -4.65 3.85 8.17
N LYS A 87 -5.35 4.97 7.96
CA LYS A 87 -5.85 5.39 6.64
C LYS A 87 -6.01 6.89 6.49
N SER A 88 -6.10 7.36 5.24
CA SER A 88 -6.25 8.78 4.90
C SER A 88 -7.60 9.37 5.30
N ALA A 89 -8.68 8.59 5.18
CA ALA A 89 -10.06 9.08 5.24
C ALA A 89 -10.46 9.61 6.63
N ASP A 90 -10.08 8.95 7.70
CA ASP A 90 -10.41 9.36 9.08
C ASP A 90 -9.28 9.09 10.08
N GLY A 91 -8.19 8.45 9.65
CA GLY A 91 -7.00 8.15 10.42
C GLY A 91 -5.82 9.12 10.21
N SER A 92 -6.02 10.22 9.48
CA SER A 92 -4.98 11.23 9.22
C SER A 92 -5.54 12.65 9.34
N ALA A 93 -4.67 13.66 9.27
CA ALA A 93 -5.08 15.07 9.25
C ALA A 93 -5.88 15.43 7.98
N PHE A 94 -5.70 14.70 6.88
CA PHE A 94 -6.34 14.97 5.59
C PHE A 94 -7.84 14.65 5.56
N LYS A 95 -8.26 13.57 6.23
CA LYS A 95 -9.66 13.13 6.39
C LYS A 95 -10.46 12.98 5.09
N ARG A 96 -9.81 12.57 3.99
CA ARG A 96 -10.44 12.32 2.69
C ARG A 96 -10.09 10.95 2.16
N ASP A 97 -10.99 10.36 1.38
CA ASP A 97 -10.80 9.09 0.67
C ASP A 97 -10.25 9.37 -0.73
N ILE A 98 -8.93 9.22 -0.87
CA ILE A 98 -8.20 9.53 -2.10
C ILE A 98 -8.62 8.59 -3.24
N ILE A 99 -8.87 7.31 -2.93
CA ILE A 99 -9.27 6.33 -3.94
C ILE A 99 -10.70 6.62 -4.44
N ALA A 100 -11.61 7.02 -3.55
CA ALA A 100 -12.96 7.40 -3.95
C ALA A 100 -12.95 8.60 -4.90
N GLU A 101 -12.20 9.64 -4.55
CA GLU A 101 -12.10 10.85 -5.39
C GLU A 101 -11.45 10.57 -6.75
N LEU A 102 -10.42 9.71 -6.79
CA LEU A 102 -9.80 9.30 -8.05
C LEU A 102 -10.74 8.44 -8.89
N SER A 103 -11.52 7.55 -8.27
CA SER A 103 -12.51 6.74 -8.96
C SER A 103 -13.57 7.61 -9.63
N GLU A 104 -14.13 8.57 -8.90
CA GLU A 104 -15.12 9.53 -9.43
C GLU A 104 -14.54 10.35 -10.58
N ALA A 105 -13.33 10.88 -10.42
CA ALA A 105 -12.66 11.65 -11.47
C ALA A 105 -12.36 10.80 -12.70
N CYS A 106 -11.90 9.56 -12.53
CA CYS A 106 -11.66 8.63 -13.63
C CYS A 106 -12.95 8.32 -14.40
N TYR A 107 -14.04 8.03 -13.70
CA TYR A 107 -15.35 7.80 -14.31
C TYR A 107 -15.81 9.03 -15.13
N LYS A 108 -15.78 10.22 -14.52
CA LYS A 108 -16.19 11.48 -15.15
C LYS A 108 -15.40 11.78 -16.44
N HIS A 109 -14.14 11.46 -16.47
CA HIS A 109 -13.25 11.75 -17.60
C HIS A 109 -12.99 10.56 -18.53
N ASN A 110 -13.72 9.46 -18.39
CA ASN A 110 -13.51 8.24 -19.16
C ASN A 110 -12.02 7.80 -19.17
N MET A 111 -11.44 7.73 -17.96
CA MET A 111 -10.09 7.24 -17.69
C MET A 111 -10.23 5.92 -16.93
N LYS A 112 -9.44 4.92 -17.27
CA LYS A 112 -9.44 3.65 -16.56
C LYS A 112 -8.68 3.78 -15.24
N LEU A 113 -9.25 3.29 -14.13
CA LEU A 113 -8.60 3.22 -12.83
C LEU A 113 -7.96 1.87 -12.62
N GLY A 114 -6.68 1.86 -12.28
CA GLY A 114 -5.96 0.72 -11.76
C GLY A 114 -5.56 0.96 -10.30
N ILE A 115 -5.45 -0.11 -9.54
CA ILE A 115 -5.09 -0.10 -8.13
C ILE A 115 -3.85 -0.94 -7.91
N TYR A 116 -2.85 -0.38 -7.22
CA TYR A 116 -1.74 -1.13 -6.64
C TYR A 116 -2.07 -1.46 -5.19
N TYR A 117 -1.78 -2.66 -4.77
CA TYR A 117 -1.96 -3.13 -3.40
C TYR A 117 -0.78 -4.01 -2.96
N SER A 118 -0.10 -3.62 -1.88
CA SER A 118 0.90 -4.47 -1.24
C SER A 118 0.21 -5.64 -0.55
N GLN A 119 0.36 -6.83 -1.13
CA GLN A 119 -0.41 -8.00 -0.71
C GLN A 119 0.23 -8.77 0.44
N CYS A 120 1.56 -8.83 0.52
CA CYS A 120 2.24 -9.62 1.52
C CYS A 120 2.95 -8.76 2.57
N LEU A 121 3.73 -7.79 2.11
CA LEU A 121 4.39 -6.86 3.02
C LEU A 121 3.37 -5.90 3.65
N ASP A 122 3.36 -5.85 4.97
CA ASP A 122 2.67 -4.84 5.76
C ASP A 122 3.49 -4.59 7.03
N TRP A 123 4.27 -3.52 6.99
CA TRP A 123 5.20 -3.20 8.09
C TRP A 123 4.49 -2.71 9.36
N HIS A 124 3.23 -2.36 9.27
CA HIS A 124 2.41 -1.90 10.39
C HIS A 124 1.63 -3.04 11.07
N GLU A 125 1.53 -4.20 10.42
CA GLU A 125 0.75 -5.35 10.88
C GLU A 125 1.66 -6.43 11.48
N PHE A 126 1.39 -6.87 12.72
CA PHE A 126 2.19 -7.89 13.40
C PHE A 126 2.39 -9.16 12.54
N HIS A 127 1.32 -9.64 11.94
CA HIS A 127 1.32 -10.83 11.09
C HIS A 127 1.63 -10.56 9.62
N GLY A 128 2.09 -9.33 9.27
CA GLY A 128 2.53 -8.99 7.90
C GLY A 128 3.69 -9.86 7.45
N GLY A 129 3.71 -10.22 6.14
CA GLY A 129 4.70 -11.13 5.58
C GLY A 129 6.10 -10.55 5.43
N GLY A 130 7.02 -11.35 4.86
CA GLY A 130 8.43 -11.00 4.64
C GLY A 130 9.34 -11.26 5.85
N TYR A 131 8.85 -11.97 6.86
CA TYR A 131 9.62 -12.29 8.08
C TYR A 131 10.44 -13.58 7.98
N THR A 132 10.25 -14.39 6.93
CA THR A 132 11.05 -15.59 6.66
C THR A 132 12.17 -15.35 5.65
N THR A 133 12.09 -14.27 4.86
CA THR A 133 13.02 -13.97 3.78
C THR A 133 14.05 -12.92 4.24
N PRO A 134 15.28 -13.33 4.62
CA PRO A 134 16.32 -12.40 5.01
C PRO A 134 16.83 -11.60 3.81
N ILE A 135 17.18 -10.34 4.05
CA ILE A 135 17.90 -9.52 3.07
C ILE A 135 19.37 -9.88 3.16
N VAL A 136 19.89 -10.48 2.09
CA VAL A 136 21.32 -10.81 1.98
C VAL A 136 22.02 -9.59 1.35
N HIS A 137 22.75 -8.83 2.18
CA HIS A 137 23.69 -7.81 1.72
C HIS A 137 25.09 -8.17 2.18
N GLU A 138 26.09 -7.95 1.32
CA GLU A 138 27.51 -8.23 1.60
C GLU A 138 28.04 -7.56 2.87
N ASN A 139 27.37 -6.52 3.35
CA ASN A 139 27.76 -5.74 4.55
C ASN A 139 26.93 -6.06 5.81
N ASN A 140 26.03 -7.05 5.77
CA ASN A 140 25.25 -7.44 6.95
C ASN A 140 26.11 -8.36 7.86
N ILE A 141 27.00 -7.74 8.65
CA ILE A 141 27.71 -8.43 9.71
C ILE A 141 26.85 -8.31 10.97
N GLY A 142 26.14 -9.38 11.35
CA GLY A 142 25.38 -9.41 12.59
C GLY A 142 23.94 -9.93 12.45
N VAL A 143 22.96 -9.13 12.85
CA VAL A 143 21.56 -9.54 12.89
C VAL A 143 20.97 -9.58 11.48
N PRO A 144 20.31 -10.68 11.06
CA PRO A 144 19.62 -10.74 9.78
C PRO A 144 18.56 -9.64 9.68
N ARG A 145 18.57 -8.88 8.58
CA ARG A 145 17.48 -7.98 8.21
C ARG A 145 16.48 -8.75 7.37
N PHE A 146 15.21 -8.47 7.55
CA PHE A 146 14.13 -9.09 6.80
C PHE A 146 13.38 -8.03 5.96
N TRP A 147 12.74 -8.47 4.89
CA TRP A 147 11.89 -7.59 4.06
C TRP A 147 10.64 -7.12 4.80
N GLY A 148 10.17 -7.90 5.77
CA GLY A 148 9.01 -7.59 6.59
C GLY A 148 9.34 -6.71 7.81
N ASN A 149 8.50 -6.84 8.80
CA ASN A 149 8.45 -5.98 9.99
C ASN A 149 9.18 -6.55 11.22
N SER A 150 10.13 -7.48 11.03
CA SER A 150 10.82 -8.17 12.13
C SER A 150 11.61 -7.26 13.06
N ARG A 151 11.93 -6.04 12.62
CA ARG A 151 12.56 -5.04 13.47
C ARG A 151 11.64 -4.54 14.59
N ASP A 152 10.38 -4.25 14.23
CA ASP A 152 9.37 -3.72 15.18
C ASP A 152 8.63 -4.86 15.91
N PHE A 153 8.57 -6.03 15.28
CA PHE A 153 7.91 -7.23 15.77
C PHE A 153 8.87 -8.43 15.63
N PRO A 154 9.84 -8.59 16.56
CA PRO A 154 10.92 -9.56 16.41
C PRO A 154 10.51 -11.03 16.61
N GLU A 155 9.32 -11.28 17.17
CA GLU A 155 8.83 -12.63 17.45
C GLU A 155 8.33 -13.33 16.18
N ASN A 156 9.22 -13.59 15.22
CA ASN A 156 8.88 -14.20 13.94
C ASN A 156 8.23 -15.59 14.07
N ASP A 157 8.57 -16.33 15.13
CA ASP A 157 8.00 -17.63 15.48
C ASP A 157 6.52 -17.57 15.91
N LYS A 158 6.04 -16.39 16.30
CA LYS A 158 4.64 -16.16 16.66
C LYS A 158 3.80 -15.60 15.52
N LYS A 159 4.42 -15.28 14.37
CA LYS A 159 3.70 -14.72 13.23
C LYS A 159 3.02 -15.82 12.42
N ASP A 160 1.85 -15.49 11.93
CA ASP A 160 1.09 -16.29 10.98
C ASP A 160 0.49 -15.38 9.92
N TYR A 161 1.08 -15.37 8.73
CA TYR A 161 0.59 -14.57 7.61
C TYR A 161 -0.86 -14.85 7.25
N ASN A 162 -1.36 -16.06 7.47
CA ASN A 162 -2.76 -16.39 7.21
C ASN A 162 -3.72 -15.53 8.06
N ILE A 163 -3.32 -15.14 9.27
CA ILE A 163 -4.10 -14.23 10.12
C ILE A 163 -4.20 -12.84 9.46
N CYS A 164 -3.07 -12.28 9.01
CA CYS A 164 -3.06 -11.01 8.27
C CYS A 164 -3.88 -11.13 6.98
N PHE A 165 -3.72 -12.23 6.25
CA PHE A 165 -4.42 -12.46 4.99
C PHE A 165 -5.95 -12.47 5.16
N GLU A 166 -6.47 -13.27 6.09
CA GLU A 166 -7.92 -13.42 6.25
C GLU A 166 -8.56 -12.20 6.94
N ASN A 167 -7.87 -11.56 7.89
CA ASN A 167 -8.43 -10.48 8.69
C ASN A 167 -8.17 -9.07 8.12
N LYS A 168 -7.17 -8.89 7.27
CA LYS A 168 -6.83 -7.58 6.72
C LYS A 168 -6.79 -7.57 5.19
N ILE A 169 -5.96 -8.39 4.56
CA ILE A 169 -5.69 -8.30 3.12
C ILE A 169 -6.95 -8.63 2.32
N LYS A 170 -7.53 -9.79 2.55
CA LYS A 170 -8.72 -10.26 1.83
C LYS A 170 -9.93 -9.31 1.98
N PRO A 171 -10.32 -8.85 3.20
CA PRO A 171 -11.41 -7.90 3.33
C PRO A 171 -11.10 -6.53 2.73
N GLN A 172 -9.87 -6.02 2.84
CA GLN A 172 -9.48 -4.76 2.20
C GLN A 172 -9.52 -4.84 0.67
N VAL A 173 -9.05 -5.95 0.08
CA VAL A 173 -9.15 -6.19 -1.37
C VAL A 173 -10.62 -6.25 -1.80
N LYS A 174 -11.48 -6.91 -1.01
CA LYS A 174 -12.93 -6.90 -1.27
C LYS A 174 -13.51 -5.48 -1.26
N GLU A 175 -13.15 -4.67 -0.27
CA GLU A 175 -13.57 -3.26 -0.21
C GLU A 175 -13.18 -2.50 -1.48
N LEU A 176 -11.93 -2.65 -1.94
CA LEU A 176 -11.43 -2.00 -3.15
C LEU A 176 -12.18 -2.45 -4.40
N LEU A 177 -12.49 -3.73 -4.53
CA LEU A 177 -13.17 -4.30 -5.69
C LEU A 177 -14.68 -4.01 -5.73
N THR A 178 -15.30 -3.60 -4.60
CA THR A 178 -16.75 -3.43 -4.52
C THR A 178 -17.22 -2.01 -4.27
N ASN A 179 -16.38 -1.12 -3.72
CA ASN A 179 -16.81 0.20 -3.27
C ASN A 179 -16.36 1.36 -4.17
N TYR A 180 -15.50 1.09 -5.16
CA TYR A 180 -14.83 2.13 -5.95
C TYR A 180 -15.11 2.05 -7.45
N GLY A 181 -16.29 1.52 -7.82
CA GLY A 181 -16.71 1.41 -9.22
C GLY A 181 -15.87 0.44 -10.04
N ASP A 182 -15.69 0.73 -11.32
CA ASP A 182 -14.97 -0.14 -12.24
C ASP A 182 -13.47 -0.06 -12.04
N ILE A 183 -12.86 -1.15 -11.63
CA ILE A 183 -11.41 -1.31 -11.51
C ILE A 183 -10.90 -2.07 -12.74
N SER A 184 -10.08 -1.40 -13.54
CA SER A 184 -9.58 -1.97 -14.80
C SER A 184 -8.29 -2.79 -14.63
N LEU A 185 -7.56 -2.58 -13.54
CA LEU A 185 -6.32 -3.29 -13.22
C LEU A 185 -6.14 -3.34 -11.72
N ILE A 186 -5.73 -4.49 -11.20
CA ILE A 186 -5.22 -4.60 -9.84
C ILE A 186 -3.81 -5.18 -9.86
N TRP A 187 -2.85 -4.46 -9.27
CA TRP A 187 -1.47 -4.86 -9.16
C TRP A 187 -1.20 -5.35 -7.74
N PHE A 188 -1.10 -6.65 -7.59
CA PHE A 188 -0.63 -7.27 -6.36
C PHE A 188 0.89 -7.34 -6.35
N ASP A 189 1.50 -6.63 -5.41
CA ASP A 189 2.96 -6.50 -5.35
C ASP A 189 3.59 -7.34 -4.24
N THR A 190 4.87 -7.68 -4.43
CA THR A 190 5.75 -8.35 -3.46
C THR A 190 5.16 -9.60 -2.81
N PRO A 191 4.91 -10.68 -3.60
CA PRO A 191 4.66 -11.99 -3.00
C PRO A 191 5.92 -12.46 -2.26
N MET A 192 5.78 -12.88 -1.01
CA MET A 192 6.85 -13.43 -0.19
C MET A 192 6.60 -14.91 0.10
N GLU A 193 7.58 -15.59 0.73
CA GLU A 193 7.50 -17.04 0.97
C GLU A 193 6.30 -17.46 1.82
N GLU A 194 5.83 -16.58 2.71
CA GLU A 194 4.65 -16.83 3.54
C GLU A 194 3.37 -16.87 2.71
N GLN A 195 3.33 -16.17 1.58
CA GLN A 195 2.18 -16.18 0.67
C GLN A 195 2.17 -17.46 -0.16
N LYS A 196 1.30 -18.38 0.21
CA LYS A 196 1.11 -19.64 -0.50
C LYS A 196 0.23 -19.44 -1.75
N TYR A 197 0.25 -20.43 -2.64
CA TYR A 197 -0.58 -20.47 -3.85
C TYR A 197 -2.07 -20.23 -3.55
N GLU A 198 -2.58 -20.80 -2.47
CA GLU A 198 -3.99 -20.68 -2.08
C GLU A 198 -4.39 -19.24 -1.77
N HIS A 199 -3.48 -18.42 -1.17
CA HIS A 199 -3.71 -17.00 -0.94
C HIS A 199 -3.83 -16.25 -2.26
N SER A 200 -2.88 -16.45 -3.18
CA SER A 200 -2.90 -15.83 -4.51
C SER A 200 -4.14 -16.26 -5.31
N LYS A 201 -4.52 -17.53 -5.23
CA LYS A 201 -5.73 -18.04 -5.89
C LYS A 201 -7.00 -17.40 -5.34
N LYS A 202 -7.12 -17.25 -4.02
CA LYS A 202 -8.27 -16.56 -3.41
C LYS A 202 -8.38 -15.11 -3.89
N LEU A 203 -7.26 -14.39 -3.97
CA LEU A 203 -7.27 -13.01 -4.49
C LEU A 203 -7.67 -12.97 -5.96
N TYR A 204 -7.12 -13.86 -6.78
CA TYR A 204 -7.49 -13.98 -8.19
C TYR A 204 -8.99 -14.29 -8.36
N ASP A 205 -9.52 -15.27 -7.62
CA ASP A 205 -10.94 -15.64 -7.70
C ASP A 205 -11.84 -14.45 -7.32
N MET A 206 -11.47 -13.68 -6.28
CA MET A 206 -12.19 -12.47 -5.89
C MET A 206 -12.17 -11.40 -6.99
N VAL A 207 -11.02 -11.20 -7.65
CA VAL A 207 -10.95 -10.24 -8.77
C VAL A 207 -11.88 -10.69 -9.89
N ARG A 208 -11.89 -11.98 -10.25
CA ARG A 208 -12.78 -12.50 -11.29
C ARG A 208 -14.25 -12.43 -10.92
N GLU A 209 -14.59 -12.57 -9.62
CA GLU A 209 -15.96 -12.48 -9.11
C GLU A 209 -16.48 -11.02 -9.17
N TYR A 210 -15.70 -10.05 -8.67
CA TYR A 210 -16.20 -8.67 -8.48
C TYR A 210 -15.85 -7.74 -9.65
N GLN A 211 -14.75 -8.01 -10.36
CA GLN A 211 -14.24 -7.20 -11.47
C GLN A 211 -13.78 -8.14 -12.61
N PRO A 212 -14.70 -8.82 -13.30
CA PRO A 212 -14.36 -9.91 -14.24
C PRO A 212 -13.52 -9.48 -15.43
N VAL A 213 -13.53 -8.19 -15.80
CA VAL A 213 -12.76 -7.62 -16.92
C VAL A 213 -11.46 -6.94 -16.49
N ALA A 214 -11.13 -6.91 -15.19
CA ALA A 214 -9.88 -6.34 -14.70
C ALA A 214 -8.67 -7.19 -15.10
N TRP A 215 -7.54 -6.54 -15.31
CA TRP A 215 -6.22 -7.16 -15.54
C TRP A 215 -5.47 -7.33 -14.23
#